data_aae34095268882e58155109a1506562d
#
_entry.id   aae34095268882e58155109a1506562d
#
_cell.length_a   1.000
_cell.length_b   1.000
_cell.length_c   1.000
_cell.angle_alpha   90.00
_cell.angle_beta   90.00
_cell.angle_gamma   90.00
#
_symmetry.space_group_name_H-M   'P 1'
#
loop_
_entity.id
_entity.type
_entity.pdbx_description
1 polymer ?
#
loop_
_entity_poly.entity_id
_entity_poly.type
_entity_poly.pdbx_seq_one_letter_code
_entity_poly.pdbx_strand_id
1 'polypeptide(L)'
;MPVPFAFDFKNPDYVAVFKHRAERLSRIREKPSCLPALKTYYRDHPTQFIIDWGCTFDPRNVERELPSIIPFILFPKQEEWVEWFVAKWKSQKRGITEKARDCGISWLSIATASTICLFNDGVVAGFGSRKEEYVDKIDSPKSLFYKARMFMKYLPVEFRGAWTEKNNAPFMRIQFPDTGSALSGEAGDNIGRGDRTSFYFVDEAAFLERPQLIEASLSQTTNCRIDVSTPNGLNNPFAQKRMSGKFDVFTFNWRDDPRKDDAWYQKQVEELDPVTVAQEIDIDYSASTEGVLIPSKWAQAAVDAHKKLNIKPSGIRLAALDVADEGIDSNALCGRYGIVVEDVYGWSGKGSDIFQTTETAIRYCDEKGHVILKYDADGLGAGVRGDARVINERRKEQNQQEIIVRSFRGSGAVVNPEGEMVKGRKNQDFFANAKAQAWWALRIRFQNTYHAVTTGSSLDDVDAISISSEAKEYVKLLSELSQPTYSINGAGKIVVDKAPEGTKSPNLADSVMEAFAPEEIAPGMGFFDYYKSLYDAKEAKQAGATR
;
A
#
# COMPACT_ATOMS: atom_id res chain seq x y z
N MET A 1 37.00 -20.34 -2.87
CA MET A 1 36.81 -20.00 -4.28
C MET A 1 35.31 -19.87 -4.51
N PRO A 2 34.83 -18.85 -5.18
CA PRO A 2 33.40 -18.75 -5.53
C PRO A 2 32.95 -19.96 -6.32
N VAL A 3 31.64 -20.15 -6.45
CA VAL A 3 31.07 -21.18 -7.34
C VAL A 3 31.77 -21.04 -8.70
N PRO A 4 32.36 -22.09 -9.26
CA PRO A 4 33.28 -21.96 -10.41
C PRO A 4 32.56 -21.73 -11.76
N PHE A 5 31.28 -21.37 -11.74
CA PHE A 5 30.48 -21.11 -12.93
C PHE A 5 29.52 -19.93 -12.67
N ALA A 6 29.14 -19.23 -13.73
CA ALA A 6 28.10 -18.22 -13.67
C ALA A 6 26.76 -18.87 -13.28
N PHE A 7 26.19 -18.44 -12.17
CA PHE A 7 24.92 -18.98 -11.67
C PHE A 7 23.74 -18.26 -12.35
N ASP A 8 22.89 -19.03 -13.03
CA ASP A 8 21.67 -18.50 -13.64
C ASP A 8 20.52 -18.51 -12.60
N PHE A 9 20.13 -17.35 -12.10
CA PHE A 9 19.06 -17.22 -11.11
C PHE A 9 17.66 -17.50 -11.68
N LYS A 10 17.46 -17.41 -13.01
CA LYS A 10 16.18 -17.73 -13.65
C LYS A 10 16.03 -19.23 -13.89
N ASN A 11 17.15 -19.92 -14.21
CA ASN A 11 17.21 -21.36 -14.47
C ASN A 11 18.29 -22.02 -13.61
N PRO A 12 18.09 -22.10 -12.26
CA PRO A 12 19.14 -22.49 -11.35
C PRO A 12 19.47 -23.99 -11.40
N ASP A 13 20.74 -24.32 -11.56
CA ASP A 13 21.25 -25.69 -11.37
C ASP A 13 21.74 -25.88 -9.93
N TYR A 14 20.81 -26.14 -9.04
CA TYR A 14 21.12 -26.40 -7.63
C TYR A 14 21.87 -27.71 -7.43
N VAL A 15 21.71 -28.69 -8.31
CA VAL A 15 22.39 -29.99 -8.22
C VAL A 15 23.88 -29.80 -8.43
N ALA A 16 24.30 -29.00 -9.42
CA ALA A 16 25.71 -28.70 -9.66
C ALA A 16 26.32 -27.96 -8.45
N VAL A 17 25.59 -27.03 -7.80
CA VAL A 17 26.06 -26.34 -6.60
C VAL A 17 26.26 -27.33 -5.44
N PHE A 18 25.28 -28.19 -5.16
CA PHE A 18 25.42 -29.18 -4.08
C PHE A 18 26.56 -30.17 -4.34
N LYS A 19 26.75 -30.63 -5.60
CA LYS A 19 27.88 -31.48 -5.98
C LYS A 19 29.22 -30.80 -5.69
N HIS A 20 29.38 -29.57 -6.13
CA HIS A 20 30.58 -28.77 -5.87
C HIS A 20 30.86 -28.60 -4.36
N ARG A 21 29.82 -28.31 -3.57
CA ARG A 21 29.93 -28.18 -2.09
C ARG A 21 30.35 -29.53 -1.47
N ALA A 22 29.78 -30.63 -1.91
CA ALA A 22 30.15 -31.99 -1.43
C ALA A 22 31.61 -32.32 -1.71
N GLU A 23 32.11 -32.03 -2.91
CA GLU A 23 33.51 -32.22 -3.29
C GLU A 23 34.45 -31.34 -2.40
N ARG A 24 34.09 -30.07 -2.18
CA ARG A 24 34.85 -29.19 -1.27
C ARG A 24 34.88 -29.71 0.16
N LEU A 25 33.74 -30.16 0.66
CA LEU A 25 33.64 -30.70 2.00
C LEU A 25 34.46 -31.97 2.17
N SER A 26 34.51 -32.86 1.15
CA SER A 26 35.41 -34.05 1.13
C SER A 26 36.86 -33.65 1.31
N ARG A 27 37.34 -32.66 0.54
CA ARG A 27 38.73 -32.16 0.65
C ARG A 27 39.04 -31.55 2.04
N ILE A 28 38.07 -30.86 2.66
CA ILE A 28 38.23 -30.34 4.02
C ILE A 28 38.37 -31.49 5.02
N ARG A 29 37.58 -32.55 4.88
CA ARG A 29 37.62 -33.76 5.70
C ARG A 29 38.91 -34.56 5.55
N GLU A 30 39.46 -34.59 4.33
CA GLU A 30 40.78 -35.21 4.04
C GLU A 30 41.93 -34.44 4.68
N LYS A 31 41.77 -33.10 4.90
CA LYS A 31 42.81 -32.26 5.53
C LYS A 31 42.22 -31.36 6.62
N PRO A 32 41.81 -31.92 7.77
CA PRO A 32 41.14 -31.15 8.85
C PRO A 32 41.96 -30.00 9.41
N SER A 33 43.28 -30.05 9.29
CA SER A 33 44.21 -29.00 9.73
C SER A 33 43.99 -27.65 9.03
N CYS A 34 43.27 -27.61 7.91
CA CYS A 34 42.89 -26.35 7.23
C CYS A 34 41.69 -25.63 7.90
N LEU A 35 40.94 -26.32 8.74
CA LEU A 35 39.67 -25.79 9.27
C LEU A 35 39.82 -24.51 10.09
N PRO A 36 40.81 -24.35 10.99
CA PRO A 36 41.02 -23.09 11.73
C PRO A 36 41.27 -21.90 10.79
N ALA A 37 42.09 -22.09 9.76
CA ALA A 37 42.36 -21.05 8.78
C ALA A 37 41.11 -20.69 7.94
N LEU A 38 40.29 -21.68 7.58
CA LEU A 38 39.00 -21.46 6.88
C LEU A 38 38.02 -20.72 7.79
N LYS A 39 37.90 -21.06 9.07
CA LYS A 39 37.04 -20.34 10.04
C LYS A 39 37.47 -18.87 10.17
N THR A 40 38.78 -18.61 10.23
CA THR A 40 39.33 -17.24 10.25
C THR A 40 38.98 -16.49 8.95
N TYR A 41 39.15 -17.14 7.81
CA TYR A 41 38.76 -16.55 6.52
C TYR A 41 37.27 -16.20 6.46
N TYR A 42 36.38 -17.10 6.88
CA TYR A 42 34.93 -16.85 6.85
C TYR A 42 34.45 -15.84 7.91
N ARG A 43 35.17 -15.70 9.01
CA ARG A 43 34.96 -14.60 9.97
C ARG A 43 35.11 -13.25 9.28
N ASP A 44 36.12 -13.11 8.44
CA ASP A 44 36.42 -11.86 7.75
C ASP A 44 35.64 -11.69 6.45
N HIS A 45 35.07 -12.79 5.89
CA HIS A 45 34.32 -12.85 4.64
C HIS A 45 32.96 -13.57 4.81
N PRO A 46 32.01 -13.00 5.56
CA PRO A 46 30.72 -13.66 5.82
C PRO A 46 29.90 -13.88 4.56
N THR A 47 29.96 -12.97 3.57
CA THR A 47 29.35 -13.13 2.24
C THR A 47 29.76 -14.47 1.61
N GLN A 48 31.06 -14.76 1.60
CA GLN A 48 31.60 -15.98 1.02
C GLN A 48 31.16 -17.23 1.78
N PHE A 49 31.02 -17.16 3.12
CA PHE A 49 30.50 -18.27 3.89
C PHE A 49 29.06 -18.63 3.52
N ILE A 50 28.21 -17.62 3.39
CA ILE A 50 26.80 -17.81 3.03
C ILE A 50 26.72 -18.47 1.65
N ILE A 51 27.46 -17.97 0.67
CA ILE A 51 27.51 -18.53 -0.70
C ILE A 51 28.03 -19.96 -0.71
N ASP A 52 29.10 -20.24 0.05
CA ASP A 52 29.75 -21.55 0.06
C ASP A 52 28.92 -22.62 0.78
N TRP A 53 28.22 -22.29 1.87
CA TRP A 53 27.61 -23.29 2.76
C TRP A 53 26.17 -23.01 3.15
N GLY A 54 25.70 -21.79 3.03
CA GLY A 54 24.34 -21.41 3.42
C GLY A 54 23.26 -22.09 2.58
N CYS A 55 22.16 -22.46 3.22
CA CYS A 55 20.94 -22.91 2.56
C CYS A 55 19.77 -22.00 2.96
N THR A 56 18.79 -21.90 2.07
CA THR A 56 17.53 -21.23 2.30
C THR A 56 16.36 -22.13 1.90
N PHE A 57 15.15 -21.73 2.22
CA PHE A 57 13.94 -22.50 1.95
C PHE A 57 12.97 -21.66 1.10
N ASP A 58 12.56 -22.19 -0.05
CA ASP A 58 11.49 -21.62 -0.87
C ASP A 58 10.49 -22.74 -1.24
N PRO A 59 9.29 -22.78 -0.62
CA PRO A 59 8.29 -23.79 -0.89
C PRO A 59 7.72 -23.72 -2.32
N ARG A 60 7.80 -22.55 -2.99
CA ARG A 60 7.30 -22.36 -4.37
C ARG A 60 8.11 -23.14 -5.40
N ASN A 61 9.33 -23.54 -5.06
CA ASN A 61 10.16 -24.35 -5.95
C ASN A 61 9.57 -25.72 -6.27
N VAL A 62 8.70 -26.27 -5.40
CA VAL A 62 8.00 -27.54 -5.64
C VAL A 62 7.13 -27.46 -6.90
N GLU A 63 6.49 -26.31 -7.17
CA GLU A 63 5.69 -26.08 -8.39
C GLU A 63 6.54 -26.09 -9.67
N ARG A 64 7.85 -25.88 -9.53
CA ARG A 64 8.84 -25.89 -10.62
C ARG A 64 9.66 -27.18 -10.66
N GLU A 65 9.25 -28.22 -9.95
CA GLU A 65 9.98 -29.49 -9.79
C GLU A 65 11.42 -29.32 -9.24
N LEU A 66 11.65 -28.24 -8.48
CA LEU A 66 12.92 -27.93 -7.83
C LEU A 66 12.84 -28.25 -6.32
N PRO A 67 13.97 -28.54 -5.67
CA PRO A 67 13.98 -28.76 -4.22
C PRO A 67 13.57 -27.48 -3.47
N SER A 68 12.81 -27.62 -2.38
CA SER A 68 12.44 -26.49 -1.53
C SER A 68 13.60 -25.96 -0.66
N ILE A 69 14.57 -26.83 -0.34
CA ILE A 69 15.80 -26.44 0.34
C ILE A 69 16.87 -26.27 -0.73
N ILE A 70 17.38 -25.05 -0.86
CA ILE A 70 18.29 -24.65 -1.94
C ILE A 70 19.55 -24.00 -1.38
N PRO A 71 20.67 -24.05 -2.11
CA PRO A 71 21.86 -23.28 -1.80
C PRO A 71 21.52 -21.79 -1.76
N PHE A 72 21.99 -21.08 -0.74
CA PHE A 72 21.82 -19.63 -0.66
C PHE A 72 22.91 -18.93 -1.48
N ILE A 73 22.75 -18.94 -2.79
CA ILE A 73 23.62 -18.18 -3.70
C ILE A 73 23.10 -16.74 -3.70
N LEU A 74 23.96 -15.82 -3.27
CA LEU A 74 23.63 -14.40 -3.21
C LEU A 74 23.74 -13.78 -4.61
N PHE A 75 22.80 -12.93 -4.96
CA PHE A 75 22.95 -12.07 -6.14
C PHE A 75 23.66 -10.75 -5.77
N PRO A 76 24.22 -10.01 -6.72
CA PRO A 76 25.15 -8.91 -6.44
C PRO A 76 24.65 -7.91 -5.38
N LYS A 77 23.37 -7.53 -5.43
CA LYS A 77 22.81 -6.59 -4.45
C LYS A 77 22.72 -7.16 -3.04
N GLN A 78 22.54 -8.46 -2.89
CA GLN A 78 22.58 -9.12 -1.57
C GLN A 78 24.02 -9.17 -1.03
N GLU A 79 25.01 -9.40 -1.88
CA GLU A 79 26.43 -9.33 -1.48
C GLU A 79 26.81 -7.94 -1.01
N GLU A 80 26.44 -6.89 -1.77
CA GLU A 80 26.63 -5.49 -1.37
C GLU A 80 25.97 -5.18 0.00
N TRP A 81 24.78 -5.71 0.24
CA TRP A 81 24.10 -5.49 1.51
C TRP A 81 24.85 -6.12 2.69
N VAL A 82 25.38 -7.33 2.53
CA VAL A 82 26.17 -7.98 3.60
C VAL A 82 27.41 -7.16 3.91
N GLU A 83 28.12 -6.67 2.90
CA GLU A 83 29.31 -5.82 3.07
C GLU A 83 28.94 -4.48 3.74
N TRP A 84 27.86 -3.84 3.27
CA TRP A 84 27.32 -2.63 3.87
C TRP A 84 26.97 -2.83 5.35
N PHE A 85 26.26 -3.90 5.69
CA PHE A 85 25.89 -4.19 7.06
C PHE A 85 27.13 -4.47 7.94
N VAL A 86 28.09 -5.26 7.48
CA VAL A 86 29.34 -5.54 8.21
C VAL A 86 30.11 -4.25 8.47
N ALA A 87 30.16 -3.34 7.52
CA ALA A 87 30.77 -2.01 7.70
C ALA A 87 30.02 -1.19 8.78
N LYS A 88 28.67 -1.23 8.81
CA LYS A 88 27.88 -0.58 9.87
C LYS A 88 28.16 -1.17 11.26
N TRP A 89 28.16 -2.49 11.36
CA TRP A 89 28.48 -3.17 12.61
C TRP A 89 29.89 -2.83 13.11
N LYS A 90 30.91 -2.92 12.27
CA LYS A 90 32.30 -2.59 12.64
C LYS A 90 32.46 -1.12 13.04
N SER A 91 31.75 -0.21 12.41
CA SER A 91 31.80 1.23 12.71
C SER A 91 30.79 1.66 13.78
N GLN A 92 29.99 0.73 14.33
CA GLN A 92 28.95 1.00 15.33
C GLN A 92 27.96 2.10 14.88
N LYS A 93 27.52 2.03 13.63
CA LYS A 93 26.58 3.00 13.03
C LYS A 93 25.23 2.37 12.76
N ARG A 94 24.20 3.19 12.86
CA ARG A 94 22.83 2.84 12.49
C ARG A 94 22.63 2.96 10.99
N GLY A 95 21.67 2.19 10.44
CA GLY A 95 21.32 2.24 9.04
C GLY A 95 19.85 1.89 8.80
N ILE A 96 19.40 2.14 7.59
CA ILE A 96 18.06 1.82 7.11
C ILE A 96 18.18 0.96 5.86
N THR A 97 17.41 -0.11 5.79
CA THR A 97 17.21 -0.88 4.57
C THR A 97 15.77 -0.71 4.11
N GLU A 98 15.57 0.11 3.09
CA GLU A 98 14.30 0.16 2.38
C GLU A 98 14.30 -0.87 1.25
N LYS A 99 13.22 -1.57 1.07
CA LYS A 99 13.22 -2.71 0.15
C LYS A 99 11.91 -2.89 -0.59
N ALA A 100 11.98 -3.45 -1.80
CA ALA A 100 10.86 -4.12 -2.43
C ALA A 100 10.55 -5.46 -1.73
N ARG A 101 9.33 -5.94 -1.89
CA ARG A 101 8.92 -7.25 -1.35
C ARG A 101 9.64 -8.39 -2.07
N ASP A 102 9.85 -9.50 -1.33
CA ASP A 102 10.43 -10.75 -1.83
C ASP A 102 11.86 -10.62 -2.38
N CYS A 103 12.67 -9.73 -1.79
CA CYS A 103 14.10 -9.60 -2.09
C CYS A 103 15.01 -10.46 -1.20
N GLY A 104 14.43 -11.26 -0.28
CA GLY A 104 15.14 -12.21 0.57
C GLY A 104 15.87 -11.61 1.79
N ILE A 105 15.64 -10.33 2.13
CA ILE A 105 16.37 -9.63 3.21
C ILE A 105 16.21 -10.31 4.58
N SER A 106 15.04 -10.82 4.95
CA SER A 106 14.87 -11.51 6.24
C SER A 106 15.73 -12.78 6.32
N TRP A 107 15.90 -13.52 5.23
CA TRP A 107 16.84 -14.64 5.16
C TRP A 107 18.29 -14.16 5.22
N LEU A 108 18.60 -13.09 4.50
CA LEU A 108 19.95 -12.55 4.42
C LEU A 108 20.44 -12.00 5.77
N SER A 109 19.58 -11.26 6.50
CA SER A 109 19.90 -10.73 7.83
C SER A 109 20.15 -11.87 8.84
N ILE A 110 19.33 -12.91 8.80
CA ILE A 110 19.51 -14.11 9.65
C ILE A 110 20.79 -14.86 9.29
N ALA A 111 21.05 -15.11 8.01
CA ALA A 111 22.26 -15.82 7.56
C ALA A 111 23.53 -15.05 7.93
N THR A 112 23.51 -13.73 7.73
CA THR A 112 24.64 -12.86 8.08
C THR A 112 24.89 -12.83 9.58
N ALA A 113 23.86 -12.63 10.40
CA ALA A 113 23.97 -12.62 11.86
C ALA A 113 24.44 -13.99 12.39
N SER A 114 23.88 -15.08 11.87
CA SER A 114 24.30 -16.44 12.24
C SER A 114 25.76 -16.70 11.89
N THR A 115 26.21 -16.26 10.71
CA THR A 115 27.61 -16.38 10.28
C THR A 115 28.55 -15.60 11.18
N ILE A 116 28.18 -14.37 11.55
CA ILE A 116 28.95 -13.55 12.49
C ILE A 116 29.04 -14.25 13.86
N CYS A 117 27.93 -14.76 14.38
CA CYS A 117 27.90 -15.46 15.66
C CYS A 117 28.69 -16.80 15.66
N LEU A 118 28.78 -17.47 14.52
CA LEU A 118 29.55 -18.71 14.35
C LEU A 118 31.07 -18.49 14.52
N PHE A 119 31.56 -17.31 14.12
CA PHE A 119 33.01 -17.08 13.99
C PHE A 119 33.54 -15.93 14.84
N ASN A 120 32.71 -15.28 15.65
CA ASN A 120 33.12 -14.23 16.59
C ASN A 120 32.60 -14.53 17.98
N ASP A 121 33.46 -14.38 18.98
CA ASP A 121 33.15 -14.68 20.37
C ASP A 121 32.28 -13.61 21.01
N GLY A 122 31.27 -14.05 21.79
CA GLY A 122 30.45 -13.19 22.66
C GLY A 122 29.54 -12.19 21.94
N VAL A 123 29.26 -12.39 20.65
CA VAL A 123 28.35 -11.54 19.89
C VAL A 123 26.89 -11.87 20.22
N VAL A 124 26.12 -10.85 20.57
CA VAL A 124 24.65 -10.97 20.71
C VAL A 124 23.99 -10.15 19.61
N ALA A 125 23.25 -10.82 18.74
CA ALA A 125 22.47 -10.20 17.65
C ALA A 125 20.98 -10.17 18.01
N GLY A 126 20.38 -8.97 18.08
CA GLY A 126 18.97 -8.79 18.37
C GLY A 126 18.13 -8.82 17.10
N PHE A 127 16.92 -9.38 17.20
CA PHE A 127 15.91 -9.37 16.13
C PHE A 127 14.55 -9.02 16.69
N GLY A 128 13.90 -8.00 16.10
CA GLY A 128 12.57 -7.58 16.49
C GLY A 128 11.63 -7.48 15.30
N SER A 129 10.34 -7.76 15.54
CA SER A 129 9.26 -7.49 14.59
C SER A 129 7.96 -7.19 15.33
N ARG A 130 6.95 -6.68 14.60
CA ARG A 130 5.68 -6.20 15.17
C ARG A 130 4.90 -7.25 15.97
N LYS A 131 5.03 -8.54 15.64
CA LYS A 131 4.31 -9.65 16.29
C LYS A 131 5.26 -10.80 16.60
N GLU A 132 4.98 -11.50 17.69
CA GLU A 132 5.72 -12.68 18.14
C GLU A 132 5.80 -13.77 17.06
N GLU A 133 4.71 -14.05 16.37
CA GLU A 133 4.66 -15.05 15.30
C GLU A 133 5.59 -14.76 14.10
N TYR A 134 6.01 -13.50 13.91
CA TYR A 134 6.99 -13.13 12.87
C TYR A 134 8.41 -13.27 13.37
N VAL A 135 8.64 -13.15 14.68
CA VAL A 135 9.95 -13.36 15.28
C VAL A 135 10.21 -14.83 15.46
N ASP A 136 9.38 -15.53 16.25
CA ASP A 136 9.54 -16.96 16.48
C ASP A 136 8.22 -17.71 16.54
N LYS A 137 8.01 -18.61 15.57
CA LYS A 137 6.97 -19.62 15.52
C LYS A 137 7.56 -20.87 14.90
N ILE A 138 7.65 -21.95 15.70
CA ILE A 138 8.42 -23.15 15.39
C ILE A 138 8.13 -23.72 14.01
N ASP A 139 6.87 -23.82 13.61
CA ASP A 139 6.45 -24.45 12.35
C ASP A 139 6.14 -23.45 11.23
N SER A 140 6.53 -22.17 11.38
CA SER A 140 6.20 -21.15 10.40
C SER A 140 7.43 -20.65 9.64
N PRO A 141 7.53 -20.92 8.33
CA PRO A 141 8.61 -20.38 7.48
C PRO A 141 8.65 -18.84 7.42
N LYS A 142 7.57 -18.17 7.84
CA LYS A 142 7.50 -16.72 7.93
C LYS A 142 8.37 -16.15 9.05
N SER A 143 8.56 -16.91 10.15
CA SER A 143 9.28 -16.40 11.32
C SER A 143 10.80 -16.35 11.11
N LEU A 144 11.43 -15.35 11.74
CA LEU A 144 12.87 -15.13 11.66
C LEU A 144 13.64 -16.30 12.28
N PHE A 145 13.20 -16.77 13.45
CA PHE A 145 13.90 -17.86 14.16
C PHE A 145 13.69 -19.23 13.52
N TYR A 146 12.59 -19.46 12.81
CA TYR A 146 12.48 -20.62 11.92
C TYR A 146 13.61 -20.62 10.87
N LYS A 147 13.82 -19.46 10.22
CA LYS A 147 14.90 -19.31 9.21
C LYS A 147 16.27 -19.53 9.85
N ALA A 148 16.50 -19.03 11.08
CA ALA A 148 17.75 -19.25 11.81
C ALA A 148 17.99 -20.74 12.10
N ARG A 149 16.97 -21.46 12.59
CA ARG A 149 17.06 -22.92 12.82
C ARG A 149 17.37 -23.66 11.51
N MET A 150 16.67 -23.31 10.43
CA MET A 150 16.91 -23.94 9.11
C MET A 150 18.30 -23.65 8.58
N PHE A 151 18.77 -22.39 8.66
CA PHE A 151 20.13 -22.04 8.25
C PHE A 151 21.16 -22.87 8.99
N MET A 152 21.11 -22.90 10.33
CA MET A 152 22.03 -23.67 11.16
C MET A 152 21.96 -25.18 10.93
N LYS A 153 20.76 -25.73 10.74
CA LYS A 153 20.53 -27.17 10.54
C LYS A 153 21.24 -27.72 9.32
N TYR A 154 21.27 -26.95 8.23
CA TYR A 154 21.84 -27.40 6.96
C TYR A 154 23.32 -27.03 6.78
N LEU A 155 23.95 -26.34 7.74
CA LEU A 155 25.40 -26.14 7.69
C LEU A 155 26.18 -27.44 7.94
N PRO A 156 27.35 -27.60 7.30
CA PRO A 156 28.26 -28.69 7.62
C PRO A 156 28.69 -28.68 9.09
N VAL A 157 28.80 -29.86 9.70
CA VAL A 157 29.19 -30.01 11.12
C VAL A 157 30.55 -29.38 11.41
N GLU A 158 31.44 -29.35 10.43
CA GLU A 158 32.79 -28.76 10.51
C GLU A 158 32.73 -27.26 10.85
N PHE A 159 31.67 -26.56 10.45
CA PHE A 159 31.47 -25.13 10.72
C PHE A 159 30.50 -24.88 11.84
N ARG A 160 29.38 -25.62 11.94
CA ARG A 160 28.40 -25.41 13.02
C ARG A 160 28.80 -26.01 14.36
N GLY A 161 29.86 -26.82 14.40
CA GLY A 161 30.39 -27.43 15.64
C GLY A 161 29.37 -28.30 16.36
N ALA A 162 29.34 -28.20 17.70
CA ALA A 162 28.43 -28.95 18.56
C ALA A 162 26.97 -28.48 18.55
N TRP A 163 26.61 -27.52 17.73
CA TRP A 163 25.24 -26.98 17.67
C TRP A 163 24.22 -28.03 17.29
N THR A 164 23.15 -28.12 18.06
CA THR A 164 21.94 -28.91 17.74
C THR A 164 20.71 -28.09 18.01
N GLU A 165 19.67 -28.27 17.18
CA GLU A 165 18.42 -27.53 17.33
C GLU A 165 17.79 -27.74 18.73
N LYS A 166 17.80 -28.99 19.22
CA LYS A 166 17.21 -29.37 20.51
C LYS A 166 17.85 -28.64 21.69
N ASN A 167 19.17 -28.50 21.69
CA ASN A 167 19.92 -27.97 22.84
C ASN A 167 20.20 -26.47 22.75
N ASN A 168 20.26 -25.92 21.50
CA ASN A 168 20.81 -24.60 21.27
C ASN A 168 19.81 -23.64 20.60
N ALA A 169 18.56 -24.07 20.38
CA ALA A 169 17.54 -23.24 19.71
C ALA A 169 16.21 -23.18 20.50
N PRO A 170 16.23 -22.77 21.79
CA PRO A 170 15.01 -22.52 22.54
C PRO A 170 14.18 -21.38 21.89
N PHE A 171 12.97 -21.19 22.38
CA PHE A 171 12.09 -20.12 21.92
C PHE A 171 12.76 -18.75 22.03
N MET A 172 12.65 -17.92 21.00
CA MET A 172 13.24 -16.58 20.89
C MET A 172 14.78 -16.51 21.04
N ARG A 173 15.49 -17.65 20.94
CA ARG A 173 16.95 -17.65 21.09
C ARG A 173 17.62 -18.73 20.25
N ILE A 174 18.77 -18.40 19.65
CA ILE A 174 19.73 -19.37 19.08
C ILE A 174 21.07 -19.15 19.78
N GLN A 175 21.62 -20.20 20.35
CA GLN A 175 22.91 -20.16 21.04
C GLN A 175 23.99 -20.79 20.16
N PHE A 176 25.19 -20.23 20.18
CA PHE A 176 26.38 -20.74 19.48
C PHE A 176 27.38 -21.24 20.51
N PRO A 177 27.41 -22.56 20.79
CA PRO A 177 28.15 -23.09 21.91
C PRO A 177 29.67 -22.87 21.80
N ASP A 178 30.23 -22.87 20.59
CA ASP A 178 31.68 -22.75 20.37
C ASP A 178 32.19 -21.31 20.60
N THR A 179 31.34 -20.29 20.45
CA THR A 179 31.73 -18.87 20.57
C THR A 179 31.05 -18.14 21.72
N GLY A 180 30.09 -18.78 22.38
CA GLY A 180 29.28 -18.13 23.41
C GLY A 180 28.37 -17.03 22.89
N SER A 181 28.25 -16.91 21.56
CA SER A 181 27.39 -15.93 20.89
C SER A 181 25.92 -16.36 20.83
N ALA A 182 25.00 -15.43 20.57
CA ALA A 182 23.58 -15.73 20.48
C ALA A 182 22.81 -14.81 19.51
N LEU A 183 21.73 -15.33 18.93
CA LEU A 183 20.63 -14.53 18.41
C LEU A 183 19.55 -14.42 19.49
N SER A 184 19.00 -13.24 19.72
CA SER A 184 17.93 -12.97 20.69
C SER A 184 16.75 -12.32 19.98
N GLY A 185 15.53 -12.84 20.19
CA GLY A 185 14.29 -12.37 19.58
C GLY A 185 13.41 -11.58 20.53
N GLU A 186 12.77 -10.53 20.06
CA GLU A 186 11.81 -9.72 20.80
C GLU A 186 10.67 -9.29 19.88
N ALA A 187 9.47 -9.05 20.43
CA ALA A 187 8.31 -8.70 19.64
C ALA A 187 7.52 -7.52 20.20
N GLY A 188 6.90 -6.74 19.33
CA GLY A 188 6.02 -5.63 19.70
C GLY A 188 6.71 -4.63 20.63
N ASP A 189 6.04 -4.24 21.70
CA ASP A 189 6.54 -3.24 22.68
C ASP A 189 7.76 -3.71 23.49
N ASN A 190 8.10 -4.99 23.46
CA ASN A 190 9.26 -5.55 24.17
C ASN A 190 10.57 -5.39 23.38
N ILE A 191 10.51 -4.93 22.15
CA ILE A 191 11.70 -4.69 21.32
C ILE A 191 12.66 -3.72 22.02
N GLY A 192 13.90 -4.17 22.23
CA GLY A 192 14.97 -3.42 22.86
C GLY A 192 14.91 -3.39 24.40
N ARG A 193 14.07 -4.22 25.05
CA ARG A 193 13.95 -4.27 26.51
C ARG A 193 14.66 -5.46 27.15
N GLY A 194 15.19 -6.38 26.36
CA GLY A 194 15.92 -7.53 26.82
C GLY A 194 17.43 -7.28 26.93
N ASP A 195 18.21 -8.14 26.29
CA ASP A 195 19.67 -8.13 26.33
C ASP A 195 20.28 -6.91 25.62
N ARG A 196 21.44 -6.44 26.09
CA ARG A 196 22.31 -5.56 25.29
C ARG A 196 22.85 -6.33 24.10
N THR A 197 22.82 -5.74 22.93
CA THR A 197 23.18 -6.42 21.70
C THR A 197 24.33 -5.71 20.96
N SER A 198 25.18 -6.51 20.31
CA SER A 198 26.25 -6.01 19.44
C SER A 198 25.69 -5.29 18.20
N PHE A 199 24.56 -5.76 17.72
CA PHE A 199 23.73 -5.13 16.67
C PHE A 199 22.29 -5.64 16.77
N TYR A 200 21.36 -4.88 16.17
CA TYR A 200 19.93 -5.18 16.22
C TYR A 200 19.25 -4.95 14.88
N PHE A 201 18.47 -5.92 14.43
CA PHE A 201 17.60 -5.80 13.26
C PHE A 201 16.14 -5.63 13.69
N VAL A 202 15.48 -4.59 13.15
CA VAL A 202 14.03 -4.40 13.29
C VAL A 202 13.38 -4.69 11.95
N ASP A 203 12.77 -5.86 11.82
CA ASP A 203 12.07 -6.27 10.61
C ASP A 203 10.65 -5.68 10.58
N GLU A 204 10.19 -5.25 9.41
CA GLU A 204 8.93 -4.52 9.21
C GLU A 204 8.81 -3.24 10.06
N ALA A 205 9.89 -2.48 10.17
CA ALA A 205 10.00 -1.31 11.05
C ALA A 205 8.96 -0.20 10.77
N ALA A 206 8.48 -0.04 9.52
CA ALA A 206 7.44 0.92 9.17
C ALA A 206 6.03 0.52 9.65
N PHE A 207 5.84 -0.74 10.08
CA PHE A 207 4.55 -1.30 10.49
C PHE A 207 4.43 -1.55 12.00
N LEU A 208 5.34 -1.02 12.79
CA LEU A 208 5.28 -1.11 14.26
C LEU A 208 4.11 -0.29 14.79
N GLU A 209 3.35 -0.86 15.74
CA GLU A 209 2.16 -0.20 16.32
C GLU A 209 2.52 0.99 17.23
N ARG A 210 3.57 0.84 18.05
CA ARG A 210 4.05 1.87 18.99
C ARG A 210 5.54 2.17 18.78
N PRO A 211 5.92 2.70 17.63
CA PRO A 211 7.31 2.83 17.24
C PRO A 211 8.12 3.76 18.14
N GLN A 212 7.50 4.78 18.77
CA GLN A 212 8.20 5.73 19.67
C GLN A 212 8.74 5.04 20.92
N LEU A 213 8.02 4.06 21.48
CA LEU A 213 8.49 3.28 22.64
C LEU A 213 9.72 2.45 22.28
N ILE A 214 9.71 1.86 21.08
CA ILE A 214 10.80 1.05 20.55
C ILE A 214 12.03 1.92 20.24
N GLU A 215 11.84 3.15 19.73
CA GLU A 215 12.92 4.10 19.51
C GLU A 215 13.69 4.40 20.81
N ALA A 216 12.98 4.69 21.88
CA ALA A 216 13.56 4.98 23.18
C ALA A 216 14.32 3.77 23.73
N SER A 217 13.72 2.59 23.66
CA SER A 217 14.28 1.33 24.17
C SER A 217 15.59 0.95 23.44
N LEU A 218 15.55 0.86 22.11
CA LEU A 218 16.69 0.47 21.29
C LEU A 218 17.86 1.46 21.33
N SER A 219 17.61 2.73 21.67
CA SER A 219 18.67 3.72 21.83
C SER A 219 19.69 3.37 22.92
N GLN A 220 19.28 2.58 23.91
CA GLN A 220 20.09 2.14 25.05
C GLN A 220 20.59 0.69 24.91
N THR A 221 20.06 -0.06 23.95
CA THR A 221 20.32 -1.49 23.77
C THR A 221 21.48 -1.76 22.83
N THR A 222 21.60 -0.97 21.76
CA THR A 222 22.61 -1.15 20.73
C THR A 222 23.07 0.15 20.09
N ASN A 223 24.34 0.19 19.68
CA ASN A 223 24.87 1.27 18.84
C ASN A 223 24.66 1.01 17.35
N CYS A 224 24.55 -0.26 16.94
CA CYS A 224 24.33 -0.67 15.55
C CYS A 224 22.92 -1.24 15.39
N ARG A 225 21.99 -0.40 14.97
CA ARG A 225 20.61 -0.78 14.65
C ARG A 225 20.36 -0.64 13.14
N ILE A 226 19.77 -1.65 12.56
CA ILE A 226 19.31 -1.66 11.16
C ILE A 226 17.80 -1.84 11.14
N ASP A 227 17.10 -0.82 10.69
CA ASP A 227 15.65 -0.87 10.44
C ASP A 227 15.42 -1.37 9.01
N VAL A 228 14.60 -2.39 8.85
CA VAL A 228 14.31 -3.04 7.56
C VAL A 228 12.81 -2.97 7.31
N SER A 229 12.37 -2.41 6.19
CA SER A 229 10.95 -2.38 5.83
C SER A 229 10.70 -2.08 4.36
N THR A 230 9.51 -2.45 3.85
CA THR A 230 8.86 -1.74 2.75
C THR A 230 8.29 -0.41 3.28
N PRO A 231 8.02 0.59 2.43
CA PRO A 231 7.33 1.81 2.85
C PRO A 231 5.94 1.56 3.45
N ASN A 232 5.53 2.41 4.38
CA ASN A 232 4.17 2.47 4.90
C ASN A 232 3.79 3.94 5.13
N GLY A 233 3.71 4.73 4.05
CA GLY A 233 3.49 6.17 4.10
C GLY A 233 4.62 6.96 4.74
N LEU A 234 4.37 8.25 4.97
CA LEU A 234 5.35 9.21 5.49
C LEU A 234 5.27 9.41 7.01
N ASN A 235 4.16 9.01 7.65
CA ASN A 235 3.82 9.38 9.04
C ASN A 235 4.31 8.37 10.10
N ASN A 236 5.46 7.73 9.88
CA ASN A 236 6.06 6.81 10.83
C ASN A 236 7.56 7.09 11.01
N PRO A 237 8.18 6.67 12.12
CA PRO A 237 9.59 6.93 12.39
C PRO A 237 10.56 6.34 11.36
N PHE A 238 10.22 5.22 10.71
CA PHE A 238 11.04 4.65 9.64
C PHE A 238 11.16 5.63 8.46
N ALA A 239 10.02 6.13 7.96
CA ALA A 239 9.97 7.12 6.88
C ALA A 239 10.65 8.44 7.29
N GLN A 240 10.41 8.93 8.51
CA GLN A 240 11.01 10.15 9.03
C GLN A 240 12.55 10.05 9.08
N LYS A 241 13.09 8.92 9.55
CA LYS A 241 14.53 8.66 9.53
C LYS A 241 15.08 8.63 8.12
N ARG A 242 14.40 7.94 7.21
CA ARG A 242 14.78 7.83 5.79
C ARG A 242 14.85 9.22 5.15
N MET A 243 13.86 10.09 5.39
CA MET A 243 13.77 11.43 4.81
C MET A 243 14.69 12.45 5.50
N SER A 244 15.17 12.17 6.71
CA SER A 244 16.00 13.10 7.50
C SER A 244 17.39 13.35 6.93
N GLY A 245 17.89 12.50 6.05
CA GLY A 245 19.26 12.52 5.52
C GLY A 245 20.36 12.20 6.55
N LYS A 246 19.99 11.86 7.79
CA LYS A 246 20.94 11.58 8.89
C LYS A 246 21.39 10.11 8.97
N PHE A 247 20.67 9.24 8.32
CA PHE A 247 20.93 7.80 8.32
C PHE A 247 21.40 7.37 6.94
N ASP A 248 22.33 6.42 6.94
CA ASP A 248 22.73 5.76 5.70
C ASP A 248 21.64 4.78 5.28
N VAL A 249 21.21 4.87 4.03
CA VAL A 249 20.07 4.12 3.48
C VAL A 249 20.56 3.15 2.43
N PHE A 250 20.29 1.87 2.64
CA PHE A 250 20.46 0.85 1.61
C PHE A 250 19.12 0.60 0.94
N THR A 251 19.04 0.82 -0.37
CA THR A 251 17.83 0.60 -1.17
C THR A 251 17.94 -0.71 -1.91
N PHE A 252 16.93 -1.56 -1.75
CA PHE A 252 16.82 -2.84 -2.44
C PHE A 252 15.63 -2.82 -3.38
N ASN A 253 15.86 -2.38 -4.62
CA ASN A 253 14.81 -2.29 -5.65
C ASN A 253 14.49 -3.67 -6.23
N TRP A 254 13.29 -3.86 -6.76
CA TRP A 254 12.92 -5.11 -7.42
C TRP A 254 13.81 -5.43 -8.65
N ARG A 255 14.34 -4.39 -9.33
CA ARG A 255 15.27 -4.53 -10.45
C ARG A 255 16.64 -5.07 -10.06
N ASP A 256 16.98 -5.02 -8.78
CA ASP A 256 18.22 -5.59 -8.24
C ASP A 256 18.14 -7.12 -8.11
N ASP A 257 16.94 -7.70 -8.23
CA ASP A 257 16.70 -9.14 -8.19
C ASP A 257 16.77 -9.73 -9.62
N PRO A 258 17.80 -10.51 -9.96
CA PRO A 258 17.98 -11.03 -11.31
C PRO A 258 16.90 -12.02 -11.77
N ARG A 259 16.03 -12.46 -10.85
CA ARG A 259 14.87 -13.32 -11.16
C ARG A 259 13.69 -12.53 -11.72
N LYS A 260 13.67 -11.20 -11.55
CA LYS A 260 12.58 -10.30 -11.91
C LYS A 260 12.96 -9.48 -13.14
N ASP A 261 12.00 -9.26 -14.01
CA ASP A 261 12.14 -8.45 -15.22
C ASP A 261 10.90 -7.57 -15.43
N ASP A 262 10.88 -6.80 -16.51
CA ASP A 262 9.75 -5.91 -16.81
C ASP A 262 8.45 -6.69 -17.04
N ALA A 263 8.51 -7.92 -17.59
CA ALA A 263 7.32 -8.76 -17.73
C ALA A 263 6.76 -9.18 -16.37
N TRP A 264 7.62 -9.55 -15.42
CA TRP A 264 7.22 -9.79 -14.03
C TRP A 264 6.57 -8.54 -13.42
N TYR A 265 7.16 -7.35 -13.65
CA TYR A 265 6.65 -6.09 -13.12
C TYR A 265 5.27 -5.76 -13.69
N GLN A 266 5.07 -5.87 -15.01
CA GLN A 266 3.78 -5.63 -15.65
C GLN A 266 2.68 -6.54 -15.09
N LYS A 267 3.00 -7.83 -14.90
CA LYS A 267 2.07 -8.76 -14.26
C LYS A 267 1.66 -8.30 -12.85
N GLN A 268 2.60 -7.79 -12.04
CA GLN A 268 2.28 -7.28 -10.72
C GLN A 268 1.36 -6.04 -10.78
N VAL A 269 1.61 -5.14 -11.74
CA VAL A 269 0.76 -3.94 -11.96
C VAL A 269 -0.66 -4.31 -12.39
N GLU A 270 -0.82 -5.40 -13.15
CA GLU A 270 -2.13 -5.90 -13.58
C GLU A 270 -2.89 -6.62 -12.46
N GLU A 271 -2.19 -7.35 -11.58
CA GLU A 271 -2.79 -8.21 -10.56
C GLU A 271 -3.02 -7.52 -9.20
N LEU A 272 -2.23 -6.49 -8.89
CA LEU A 272 -2.22 -5.86 -7.56
C LEU A 272 -2.83 -4.45 -7.58
N ASP A 273 -3.38 -4.06 -6.43
CA ASP A 273 -3.77 -2.67 -6.22
C ASP A 273 -2.55 -1.74 -6.34
N PRO A 274 -2.67 -0.58 -7.03
CA PRO A 274 -1.55 0.34 -7.22
C PRO A 274 -0.90 0.88 -5.96
N VAL A 275 -1.64 0.99 -4.84
CA VAL A 275 -1.02 1.34 -3.55
C VAL A 275 -0.12 0.20 -3.09
N THR A 276 -0.55 -1.04 -3.28
CA THR A 276 0.27 -2.23 -2.99
C THR A 276 1.51 -2.28 -3.90
N VAL A 277 1.38 -2.00 -5.19
CA VAL A 277 2.53 -1.92 -6.11
C VAL A 277 3.50 -0.82 -5.65
N ALA A 278 3.00 0.38 -5.38
CA ALA A 278 3.80 1.50 -4.92
C ALA A 278 4.53 1.20 -3.60
N GLN A 279 3.83 0.58 -2.64
CA GLN A 279 4.36 0.22 -1.34
C GLN A 279 5.34 -0.94 -1.39
N GLU A 280 4.91 -2.06 -1.98
CA GLU A 280 5.60 -3.35 -1.86
C GLU A 280 6.64 -3.57 -2.97
N ILE A 281 6.55 -2.85 -4.09
CA ILE A 281 7.39 -3.05 -5.27
C ILE A 281 8.22 -1.80 -5.58
N ASP A 282 7.58 -0.62 -5.69
CA ASP A 282 8.23 0.60 -6.18
C ASP A 282 8.98 1.39 -5.10
N ILE A 283 8.82 1.01 -3.83
CA ILE A 283 9.40 1.73 -2.68
C ILE A 283 8.93 3.21 -2.66
N ASP A 284 7.66 3.44 -3.01
CA ASP A 284 7.08 4.77 -3.08
C ASP A 284 6.36 5.12 -1.77
N TYR A 285 6.97 5.98 -0.97
CA TYR A 285 6.41 6.45 0.30
C TYR A 285 5.18 7.34 0.14
N SER A 286 5.07 8.07 -0.96
CA SER A 286 3.98 9.03 -1.16
C SER A 286 2.66 8.36 -1.52
N ALA A 287 2.72 7.21 -2.19
CA ALA A 287 1.57 6.41 -2.58
C ALA A 287 1.28 5.25 -1.61
N SER A 288 2.19 4.98 -0.68
CA SER A 288 2.16 3.80 0.19
C SER A 288 1.51 4.05 1.56
N THR A 289 0.67 5.06 1.71
CA THR A 289 -0.07 5.25 2.96
C THR A 289 -1.17 4.20 3.05
N GLU A 290 -0.99 3.22 3.93
CA GLU A 290 -2.00 2.18 4.16
C GLU A 290 -3.32 2.83 4.55
N GLY A 291 -4.38 2.46 3.83
CA GLY A 291 -5.71 2.96 4.07
C GLY A 291 -6.09 4.28 3.39
N VAL A 292 -5.18 5.06 2.82
CA VAL A 292 -5.59 6.27 2.06
C VAL A 292 -6.32 5.87 0.79
N LEU A 293 -7.50 6.42 0.62
CA LEU A 293 -8.37 6.04 -0.48
C LEU A 293 -7.92 6.66 -1.81
N ILE A 294 -7.59 7.95 -1.82
CA ILE A 294 -7.12 8.69 -3.00
C ILE A 294 -5.79 9.38 -2.66
N PRO A 295 -4.65 8.81 -3.06
CA PRO A 295 -3.34 9.44 -2.86
C PRO A 295 -3.25 10.84 -3.45
N SER A 296 -2.58 11.76 -2.76
CA SER A 296 -2.46 13.17 -3.16
C SER A 296 -1.90 13.33 -4.58
N LYS A 297 -0.96 12.50 -5.00
CA LYS A 297 -0.42 12.53 -6.37
C LYS A 297 -1.47 12.20 -7.45
N TRP A 298 -2.47 11.36 -7.14
CA TRP A 298 -3.56 11.09 -8.08
C TRP A 298 -4.50 12.29 -8.18
N ALA A 299 -4.84 12.90 -7.04
CA ALA A 299 -5.65 14.12 -7.02
C ALA A 299 -4.96 15.26 -7.79
N GLN A 300 -3.65 15.44 -7.61
CA GLN A 300 -2.86 16.45 -8.34
C GLN A 300 -2.78 16.16 -9.84
N ALA A 301 -2.63 14.90 -10.25
CA ALA A 301 -2.60 14.53 -11.67
C ALA A 301 -3.92 14.83 -12.38
N ALA A 302 -5.05 14.74 -11.65
CA ALA A 302 -6.38 15.03 -12.17
C ALA A 302 -6.63 16.52 -12.44
N VAL A 303 -5.80 17.44 -11.91
CA VAL A 303 -5.93 18.87 -12.20
C VAL A 303 -5.69 19.13 -13.69
N ASP A 304 -6.70 19.66 -14.36
CA ASP A 304 -6.74 19.90 -15.81
C ASP A 304 -6.37 18.68 -16.67
N ALA A 305 -6.63 17.47 -16.16
CA ALA A 305 -6.31 16.23 -16.87
C ALA A 305 -6.99 16.15 -18.26
N HIS A 306 -8.22 16.65 -18.38
CA HIS A 306 -8.92 16.72 -19.68
C HIS A 306 -8.14 17.55 -20.71
N LYS A 307 -7.51 18.66 -20.29
CA LYS A 307 -6.65 19.47 -21.17
C LYS A 307 -5.36 18.72 -21.54
N LYS A 308 -4.71 18.06 -20.56
CA LYS A 308 -3.49 17.28 -20.77
C LYS A 308 -3.69 16.08 -21.71
N LEU A 309 -4.84 15.44 -21.62
CA LEU A 309 -5.20 14.25 -22.39
C LEU A 309 -5.98 14.57 -23.67
N ASN A 310 -6.21 15.86 -23.99
CA ASN A 310 -7.03 16.32 -25.13
C ASN A 310 -8.47 15.76 -25.14
N ILE A 311 -9.07 15.53 -23.97
CA ILE A 311 -10.45 15.09 -23.83
C ILE A 311 -11.37 16.32 -23.77
N LYS A 312 -12.31 16.42 -24.70
CA LYS A 312 -13.32 17.48 -24.68
C LYS A 312 -14.41 17.12 -23.67
N PRO A 313 -14.79 18.05 -22.76
CA PRO A 313 -15.91 17.81 -21.86
C PRO A 313 -17.17 17.44 -22.66
N SER A 314 -17.79 16.33 -22.30
CA SER A 314 -19.00 15.81 -22.99
C SER A 314 -19.89 15.10 -21.97
N GLY A 315 -21.16 14.89 -22.31
CA GLY A 315 -22.12 14.18 -21.48
C GLY A 315 -23.00 15.14 -20.66
N ILE A 316 -23.35 14.73 -19.44
CA ILE A 316 -24.37 15.41 -18.63
C ILE A 316 -23.74 16.46 -17.73
N ARG A 317 -24.41 17.62 -17.64
CA ARG A 317 -24.18 18.62 -16.58
C ARG A 317 -25.01 18.28 -15.36
N LEU A 318 -24.32 18.03 -14.25
CA LEU A 318 -24.90 17.57 -13.00
C LEU A 318 -24.27 18.35 -11.85
N ALA A 319 -25.09 18.78 -10.89
CA ALA A 319 -24.63 19.29 -9.61
C ALA A 319 -24.87 18.27 -8.48
N ALA A 320 -24.03 18.28 -7.45
CA ALA A 320 -24.23 17.49 -6.24
C ALA A 320 -24.06 18.36 -4.99
N LEU A 321 -24.94 18.17 -4.03
CA LEU A 321 -25.05 18.96 -2.80
C LEU A 321 -24.89 18.08 -1.57
N ASP A 322 -23.82 18.29 -0.82
CA ASP A 322 -23.64 17.78 0.54
C ASP A 322 -24.18 18.82 1.53
N VAL A 323 -25.18 18.43 2.31
CA VAL A 323 -25.92 19.32 3.23
C VAL A 323 -25.35 19.17 4.64
N ALA A 324 -24.88 20.28 5.21
CA ALA A 324 -24.40 20.35 6.58
C ALA A 324 -25.46 20.86 7.55
N ASP A 325 -25.33 20.49 8.82
CA ASP A 325 -26.13 21.01 9.93
C ASP A 325 -25.70 22.44 10.33
N GLU A 326 -26.51 23.11 11.16
CA GLU A 326 -26.24 24.46 11.75
C GLU A 326 -24.92 24.53 12.58
N GLY A 327 -24.11 23.47 12.61
CA GLY A 327 -22.89 23.36 13.38
C GLY A 327 -21.62 23.97 12.72
N ILE A 328 -20.51 23.29 12.91
CA ILE A 328 -19.19 23.72 12.43
C ILE A 328 -18.99 23.32 10.94
N ASP A 329 -19.80 22.39 10.43
CA ASP A 329 -19.73 21.89 9.07
C ASP A 329 -20.32 22.89 8.07
N SER A 330 -19.90 22.77 6.81
CA SER A 330 -20.32 23.65 5.72
C SER A 330 -21.06 22.84 4.65
N ASN A 331 -22.13 23.41 4.11
CA ASN A 331 -22.68 22.91 2.85
C ASN A 331 -21.62 22.92 1.77
N ALA A 332 -21.63 21.94 0.89
CA ALA A 332 -20.72 21.89 -0.25
C ALA A 332 -21.47 21.52 -1.54
N LEU A 333 -21.07 22.17 -2.63
CA LEU A 333 -21.65 21.94 -3.93
C LEU A 333 -20.55 21.68 -4.96
N CYS A 334 -20.74 20.61 -5.73
CA CYS A 334 -19.92 20.25 -6.88
C CYS A 334 -20.75 20.36 -8.14
N GLY A 335 -20.24 21.07 -9.15
CA GLY A 335 -20.78 21.08 -10.51
C GLY A 335 -19.85 20.37 -11.48
N ARG A 336 -20.36 19.39 -12.24
CA ARG A 336 -19.56 18.69 -13.24
C ARG A 336 -20.20 18.67 -14.62
N TYR A 337 -19.36 18.64 -15.65
CA TYR A 337 -19.73 18.34 -17.03
C TYR A 337 -18.99 17.10 -17.51
N GLY A 338 -19.71 16.00 -17.65
CA GLY A 338 -19.09 14.71 -17.94
C GLY A 338 -18.07 14.31 -16.88
N ILE A 339 -16.81 14.16 -17.27
CA ILE A 339 -15.70 13.81 -16.36
C ILE A 339 -15.10 15.02 -15.64
N VAL A 340 -15.44 16.25 -16.06
CA VAL A 340 -14.80 17.48 -15.55
C VAL A 340 -15.59 18.05 -14.39
N VAL A 341 -14.99 18.15 -13.23
CA VAL A 341 -15.43 19.00 -12.13
C VAL A 341 -15.15 20.45 -12.52
N GLU A 342 -16.18 21.17 -12.95
CA GLU A 342 -16.08 22.54 -13.44
C GLU A 342 -16.01 23.54 -12.29
N ASP A 343 -16.74 23.23 -11.21
CA ASP A 343 -16.80 24.11 -10.04
C ASP A 343 -17.01 23.30 -8.75
N VAL A 344 -16.46 23.80 -7.65
CA VAL A 344 -16.68 23.26 -6.31
C VAL A 344 -16.52 24.40 -5.30
N TYR A 345 -17.48 24.53 -4.40
CA TYR A 345 -17.40 25.52 -3.34
C TYR A 345 -18.29 25.16 -2.14
N GLY A 346 -17.92 25.68 -0.98
CA GLY A 346 -18.65 25.51 0.26
C GLY A 346 -19.17 26.84 0.82
N TRP A 347 -20.23 26.76 1.61
CA TRP A 347 -20.73 27.87 2.41
C TRP A 347 -21.23 27.40 3.76
N SER A 348 -21.21 28.30 4.74
CA SER A 348 -21.68 27.99 6.11
C SER A 348 -23.18 27.69 6.11
N GLY A 349 -23.58 26.59 6.74
CA GLY A 349 -25.00 26.29 7.04
C GLY A 349 -25.57 27.12 8.17
N LYS A 350 -24.74 27.87 8.88
CA LYS A 350 -25.15 28.64 10.07
C LYS A 350 -26.16 29.74 9.71
N GLY A 351 -27.37 29.63 10.24
CA GLY A 351 -28.44 30.59 10.04
C GLY A 351 -29.22 30.48 8.73
N SER A 352 -28.94 29.45 7.91
CA SER A 352 -29.76 29.11 6.75
C SER A 352 -30.53 27.82 7.00
N ASP A 353 -31.81 27.81 6.63
CA ASP A 353 -32.59 26.58 6.64
C ASP A 353 -32.28 25.70 5.39
N ILE A 354 -32.77 24.48 5.42
CA ILE A 354 -32.54 23.52 4.32
C ILE A 354 -33.20 24.06 3.04
N PHE A 355 -34.31 24.79 3.13
CA PHE A 355 -34.98 25.36 1.98
C PHE A 355 -34.09 26.39 1.25
N GLN A 356 -33.43 27.29 1.97
CA GLN A 356 -32.50 28.27 1.38
C GLN A 356 -31.28 27.58 0.76
N THR A 357 -30.78 26.52 1.41
CA THR A 357 -29.69 25.70 0.88
C THR A 357 -30.11 25.03 -0.45
N THR A 358 -31.31 24.45 -0.49
CA THR A 358 -31.87 23.82 -1.69
C THR A 358 -32.10 24.85 -2.81
N GLU A 359 -32.65 26.02 -2.49
CA GLU A 359 -32.86 27.12 -3.44
C GLU A 359 -31.53 27.63 -4.01
N THR A 360 -30.49 27.74 -3.17
CA THR A 360 -29.14 28.12 -3.61
C THR A 360 -28.56 27.10 -4.60
N ALA A 361 -28.70 25.80 -4.32
CA ALA A 361 -28.24 24.74 -5.24
C ALA A 361 -29.01 24.71 -6.56
N ILE A 362 -30.34 24.92 -6.53
CA ILE A 362 -31.16 24.98 -7.75
C ILE A 362 -30.82 26.23 -8.58
N ARG A 363 -30.61 27.38 -7.95
CA ARG A 363 -30.16 28.59 -8.65
C ARG A 363 -28.81 28.39 -9.32
N TYR A 364 -27.86 27.72 -8.67
CA TYR A 364 -26.59 27.35 -9.28
C TYR A 364 -26.81 26.47 -10.53
N CYS A 365 -27.73 25.49 -10.46
CA CYS A 365 -28.06 24.65 -11.59
C CYS A 365 -28.56 25.50 -12.79
N ASP A 366 -29.38 26.53 -12.56
CA ASP A 366 -29.84 27.42 -13.60
C ASP A 366 -28.69 28.24 -14.22
N GLU A 367 -27.88 28.87 -13.37
CA GLU A 367 -26.77 29.72 -13.81
C GLU A 367 -25.75 28.98 -14.66
N LYS A 368 -25.52 27.71 -14.35
CA LYS A 368 -24.49 26.86 -15.00
C LYS A 368 -25.08 25.86 -16.01
N GLY A 369 -26.40 25.84 -16.19
CA GLY A 369 -27.07 24.94 -17.10
C GLY A 369 -27.06 23.48 -16.69
N HIS A 370 -27.03 23.22 -15.38
CA HIS A 370 -27.14 21.86 -14.85
C HIS A 370 -28.59 21.43 -14.80
N VAL A 371 -28.85 20.20 -15.19
CA VAL A 371 -30.23 19.69 -15.31
C VAL A 371 -30.61 18.70 -14.23
N ILE A 372 -29.59 18.21 -13.50
CA ILE A 372 -29.73 17.25 -12.42
C ILE A 372 -29.05 17.84 -11.18
N LEU A 373 -29.75 17.75 -10.04
CA LEU A 373 -29.20 18.00 -8.71
C LEU A 373 -29.23 16.69 -7.93
N LYS A 374 -28.06 16.13 -7.62
CA LYS A 374 -27.92 15.09 -6.60
C LYS A 374 -27.81 15.70 -5.23
N TYR A 375 -28.18 14.98 -4.18
CA TYR A 375 -28.00 15.45 -2.81
C TYR A 375 -27.83 14.26 -1.86
N ASP A 376 -27.06 14.44 -0.78
CA ASP A 376 -27.01 13.48 0.32
C ASP A 376 -28.37 13.43 1.02
N ALA A 377 -29.01 12.27 1.04
CA ALA A 377 -30.31 12.06 1.67
C ALA A 377 -30.20 11.40 3.07
N ASP A 378 -28.99 11.19 3.57
CA ASP A 378 -28.76 10.77 4.94
C ASP A 378 -28.92 11.99 5.88
N GLY A 379 -29.46 11.79 7.05
CA GLY A 379 -29.64 12.87 8.04
C GLY A 379 -30.52 14.03 7.55
N LEU A 380 -29.99 15.25 7.65
CA LEU A 380 -30.72 16.50 7.32
C LEU A 380 -31.06 16.66 5.85
N GLY A 381 -30.24 16.12 4.97
CA GLY A 381 -30.50 16.18 3.53
C GLY A 381 -31.80 15.52 3.09
N ALA A 382 -32.45 14.73 3.96
CA ALA A 382 -33.79 14.19 3.68
C ALA A 382 -34.85 15.27 3.39
N GLY A 383 -34.65 16.50 3.90
CA GLY A 383 -35.53 17.66 3.66
C GLY A 383 -35.47 18.19 2.22
N VAL A 384 -34.32 18.09 1.58
CA VAL A 384 -34.06 18.62 0.21
C VAL A 384 -35.10 18.15 -0.81
N ARG A 385 -35.57 16.90 -0.70
CA ARG A 385 -36.60 16.36 -1.59
C ARG A 385 -37.93 17.12 -1.54
N GLY A 386 -38.36 17.47 -0.33
CA GLY A 386 -39.60 18.21 -0.10
C GLY A 386 -39.49 19.63 -0.64
N ASP A 387 -38.39 20.29 -0.30
CA ASP A 387 -38.13 21.68 -0.67
C ASP A 387 -37.95 21.81 -2.19
N ALA A 388 -37.19 20.93 -2.82
CA ALA A 388 -37.01 20.91 -4.28
C ALA A 388 -38.34 20.68 -5.03
N ARG A 389 -39.27 19.89 -4.48
CA ARG A 389 -40.60 19.72 -5.06
C ARG A 389 -41.36 21.03 -5.03
N VAL A 390 -41.40 21.74 -3.90
CA VAL A 390 -42.05 23.03 -3.78
C VAL A 390 -41.45 24.08 -4.73
N ILE A 391 -40.13 24.11 -4.84
CA ILE A 391 -39.43 25.00 -5.75
C ILE A 391 -39.76 24.65 -7.20
N ASN A 392 -39.76 23.37 -7.60
CA ASN A 392 -40.11 22.94 -8.95
C ASN A 392 -41.59 23.23 -9.31
N GLU A 393 -42.53 23.14 -8.37
CA GLU A 393 -43.92 23.54 -8.57
C GLU A 393 -44.01 25.03 -8.91
N ARG A 394 -43.32 25.91 -8.14
CA ARG A 394 -43.23 27.35 -8.44
C ARG A 394 -42.59 27.64 -9.79
N ARG A 395 -41.53 26.93 -10.15
CA ARG A 395 -40.84 27.02 -11.45
C ARG A 395 -41.77 26.68 -12.60
N LYS A 396 -42.60 25.65 -12.44
CA LYS A 396 -43.59 25.24 -13.42
C LYS A 396 -44.64 26.32 -13.65
N GLU A 397 -45.13 26.97 -12.57
CA GLU A 397 -46.04 28.10 -12.65
C GLU A 397 -45.43 29.28 -13.42
N GLN A 398 -44.10 29.45 -13.31
CA GLN A 398 -43.34 30.50 -14.00
C GLN A 398 -42.85 30.10 -15.39
N ASN A 399 -43.29 28.97 -15.94
CA ASN A 399 -42.80 28.37 -17.19
C ASN A 399 -41.28 28.15 -17.24
N GLN A 400 -40.65 27.95 -16.09
CA GLN A 400 -39.24 27.58 -15.97
C GLN A 400 -39.07 26.07 -16.00
N GLN A 401 -37.90 25.64 -16.44
CA GLN A 401 -37.58 24.21 -16.48
C GLN A 401 -37.41 23.62 -15.10
N GLU A 402 -38.03 22.45 -14.86
CA GLU A 402 -37.81 21.69 -13.63
C GLU A 402 -36.38 21.12 -13.55
N ILE A 403 -35.76 21.14 -12.35
CA ILE A 403 -34.52 20.47 -12.08
C ILE A 403 -34.82 19.04 -11.62
N ILE A 404 -34.14 18.04 -12.20
CA ILE A 404 -34.29 16.64 -11.81
C ILE A 404 -33.52 16.44 -10.51
N VAL A 405 -34.22 16.12 -9.42
CA VAL A 405 -33.59 15.95 -8.11
C VAL A 405 -33.44 14.47 -7.76
N ARG A 406 -32.24 14.04 -7.37
CA ARG A 406 -31.90 12.65 -7.05
C ARG A 406 -31.23 12.52 -5.71
N SER A 407 -31.73 11.60 -4.90
CA SER A 407 -31.14 11.29 -3.61
C SER A 407 -29.99 10.30 -3.74
N PHE A 408 -28.90 10.54 -3.03
CA PHE A 408 -27.87 9.58 -2.71
C PHE A 408 -28.00 9.20 -1.23
N ARG A 409 -27.90 7.93 -0.86
CA ARG A 409 -27.90 7.45 0.52
C ARG A 409 -26.65 6.61 0.75
N GLY A 410 -25.68 7.21 1.41
CA GLY A 410 -24.40 6.54 1.70
C GLY A 410 -24.54 5.33 2.63
N SER A 411 -25.50 5.39 3.57
CA SER A 411 -25.85 4.30 4.49
C SER A 411 -26.60 3.14 3.82
N GLY A 412 -27.11 3.35 2.60
CA GLY A 412 -27.91 2.38 1.87
C GLY A 412 -27.13 1.15 1.35
N ALA A 413 -27.87 0.22 0.75
CA ALA A 413 -27.29 -0.94 0.09
C ALA A 413 -26.43 -0.55 -1.12
N VAL A 414 -25.48 -1.40 -1.48
CA VAL A 414 -24.65 -1.24 -2.67
C VAL A 414 -25.50 -1.27 -3.94
N VAL A 415 -25.09 -0.48 -4.92
CA VAL A 415 -25.70 -0.46 -6.27
C VAL A 415 -25.19 -1.66 -7.07
N ASN A 416 -26.08 -2.29 -7.82
CA ASN A 416 -25.79 -3.49 -8.63
C ASN A 416 -25.06 -4.57 -7.78
N PRO A 417 -25.75 -5.22 -6.81
CA PRO A 417 -25.12 -6.12 -5.83
C PRO A 417 -24.35 -7.28 -6.46
N GLU A 418 -24.86 -7.83 -7.57
CA GLU A 418 -24.26 -8.95 -8.30
C GLU A 418 -23.17 -8.52 -9.29
N GLY A 419 -23.04 -7.22 -9.56
CA GLY A 419 -21.99 -6.68 -10.43
C GLY A 419 -20.62 -6.70 -9.76
N GLU A 420 -19.58 -6.57 -10.58
CA GLU A 420 -18.19 -6.58 -10.17
C GLU A 420 -17.53 -5.24 -10.55
N MET A 421 -17.49 -4.29 -9.61
CA MET A 421 -16.69 -3.07 -9.78
C MET A 421 -15.18 -3.41 -9.65
N VAL A 422 -14.89 -4.40 -8.84
CA VAL A 422 -13.55 -4.99 -8.70
C VAL A 422 -13.60 -6.42 -9.25
N LYS A 423 -12.80 -6.71 -10.26
CA LYS A 423 -12.78 -8.00 -10.96
C LYS A 423 -12.69 -9.18 -9.97
N GLY A 424 -13.59 -10.14 -10.13
CA GLY A 424 -13.65 -11.34 -9.30
C GLY A 424 -14.32 -11.13 -7.93
N ARG A 425 -14.93 -9.96 -7.66
CA ARG A 425 -15.62 -9.66 -6.41
C ARG A 425 -16.97 -9.00 -6.65
N LYS A 426 -18.07 -9.64 -6.22
CA LYS A 426 -19.40 -9.01 -6.27
C LYS A 426 -19.44 -7.78 -5.38
N ASN A 427 -20.14 -6.73 -5.81
CA ASN A 427 -20.23 -5.48 -5.07
C ASN A 427 -20.75 -5.69 -3.64
N GLN A 428 -21.77 -6.53 -3.46
CA GLN A 428 -22.34 -6.86 -2.13
C GLN A 428 -21.36 -7.58 -1.20
N ASP A 429 -20.38 -8.29 -1.74
CA ASP A 429 -19.39 -9.04 -0.95
C ASP A 429 -18.14 -8.19 -0.67
N PHE A 430 -17.91 -7.17 -1.47
CA PHE A 430 -16.72 -6.33 -1.39
C PHE A 430 -16.94 -5.03 -0.59
N PHE A 431 -18.11 -4.38 -0.72
CA PHE A 431 -18.40 -3.12 -0.05
C PHE A 431 -19.37 -3.28 1.10
N ALA A 432 -19.17 -2.54 2.19
CA ALA A 432 -20.06 -2.56 3.35
C ALA A 432 -21.39 -1.83 3.09
N ASN A 433 -21.38 -0.75 2.29
CA ASN A 433 -22.53 0.09 1.97
C ASN A 433 -22.30 0.90 0.68
N ALA A 434 -23.31 1.68 0.27
CA ALA A 434 -23.25 2.53 -0.93
C ALA A 434 -22.15 3.61 -0.82
N LYS A 435 -21.88 4.16 0.37
CA LYS A 435 -20.81 5.14 0.59
C LYS A 435 -19.43 4.56 0.27
N ALA A 436 -19.15 3.36 0.78
CA ALA A 436 -17.88 2.69 0.48
C ALA A 436 -17.72 2.39 -1.00
N GLN A 437 -18.80 1.98 -1.67
CA GLN A 437 -18.82 1.74 -3.11
C GLN A 437 -18.60 3.04 -3.91
N ALA A 438 -19.27 4.14 -3.55
CA ALA A 438 -19.15 5.42 -4.24
C ALA A 438 -17.75 6.03 -4.11
N TRP A 439 -17.16 5.99 -2.91
CA TRP A 439 -15.78 6.41 -2.68
C TRP A 439 -14.77 5.53 -3.46
N TRP A 440 -15.04 4.23 -3.55
CA TRP A 440 -14.19 3.33 -4.33
C TRP A 440 -14.30 3.57 -5.83
N ALA A 441 -15.50 3.85 -6.34
CA ALA A 441 -15.70 4.25 -7.72
C ALA A 441 -14.93 5.54 -8.05
N LEU A 442 -14.96 6.52 -7.14
CA LEU A 442 -14.19 7.75 -7.28
C LEU A 442 -12.67 7.47 -7.27
N ARG A 443 -12.19 6.59 -6.39
CA ARG A 443 -10.80 6.12 -6.36
C ARG A 443 -10.35 5.58 -7.72
N ILE A 444 -11.15 4.68 -8.33
CA ILE A 444 -10.82 4.08 -9.63
C ILE A 444 -10.65 5.17 -10.70
N ARG A 445 -11.51 6.18 -10.74
CA ARG A 445 -11.40 7.30 -11.68
C ARG A 445 -10.10 8.09 -11.51
N PHE A 446 -9.73 8.42 -10.28
CA PHE A 446 -8.45 9.10 -10.01
C PHE A 446 -7.24 8.25 -10.38
N GLN A 447 -7.29 6.96 -10.11
CA GLN A 447 -6.27 6.00 -10.50
C GLN A 447 -6.07 5.95 -12.01
N ASN A 448 -7.15 5.76 -12.76
CA ASN A 448 -7.13 5.68 -14.22
C ASN A 448 -6.60 6.98 -14.83
N THR A 449 -7.06 8.12 -14.31
CA THR A 449 -6.58 9.44 -14.75
C THR A 449 -5.07 9.61 -14.45
N TYR A 450 -4.62 9.25 -13.26
CA TYR A 450 -3.20 9.29 -12.92
C TYR A 450 -2.37 8.43 -13.87
N HIS A 451 -2.81 7.21 -14.13
CA HIS A 451 -2.12 6.30 -15.05
C HIS A 451 -2.04 6.91 -16.46
N ALA A 452 -3.15 7.38 -17.01
CA ALA A 452 -3.18 7.98 -18.35
C ALA A 452 -2.28 9.23 -18.46
N VAL A 453 -2.32 10.11 -17.46
CA VAL A 453 -1.48 11.33 -17.44
C VAL A 453 0.01 11.00 -17.34
N THR A 454 0.38 9.95 -16.61
CA THR A 454 1.79 9.59 -16.38
C THR A 454 2.38 8.73 -17.48
N THR A 455 1.59 7.88 -18.14
CA THR A 455 2.07 6.95 -19.17
C THR A 455 1.73 7.39 -20.59
N GLY A 456 0.81 8.36 -20.77
CA GLY A 456 0.28 8.73 -22.08
C GLY A 456 -0.66 7.69 -22.70
N SER A 457 -1.13 6.71 -21.90
CA SER A 457 -2.06 5.69 -22.38
C SER A 457 -3.43 6.28 -22.71
N SER A 458 -4.15 5.64 -23.65
CA SER A 458 -5.55 6.00 -23.94
C SER A 458 -6.43 5.72 -22.72
N LEU A 459 -7.34 6.62 -22.42
CA LEU A 459 -8.28 6.51 -21.32
C LEU A 459 -9.71 6.50 -21.86
N ASP A 460 -10.55 5.60 -21.34
CA ASP A 460 -11.97 5.66 -21.59
C ASP A 460 -12.57 6.86 -20.82
N ASP A 461 -13.27 7.74 -21.52
CA ASP A 461 -13.87 8.96 -20.95
C ASP A 461 -14.83 8.66 -19.79
N VAL A 462 -15.41 7.44 -19.75
CA VAL A 462 -16.37 7.06 -18.70
C VAL A 462 -15.69 6.85 -17.35
N ASP A 463 -14.45 6.37 -17.35
CA ASP A 463 -13.71 5.97 -16.14
C ASP A 463 -12.64 6.99 -15.71
N ALA A 464 -12.74 8.22 -16.22
CA ALA A 464 -11.83 9.30 -15.89
C ALA A 464 -12.45 10.33 -14.91
N ILE A 465 -11.58 11.17 -14.36
CA ILE A 465 -11.97 12.40 -13.67
C ILE A 465 -10.95 13.50 -13.98
N SER A 466 -11.44 14.72 -14.12
CA SER A 466 -10.61 15.91 -14.23
C SER A 466 -11.14 17.01 -13.31
N ILE A 467 -10.28 17.73 -12.64
CA ILE A 467 -10.62 18.88 -11.78
C ILE A 467 -10.15 20.13 -12.49
N SER A 468 -11.06 21.06 -12.76
CA SER A 468 -10.66 22.35 -13.33
C SER A 468 -9.83 23.16 -12.35
N SER A 469 -8.69 23.67 -12.78
CA SER A 469 -7.89 24.61 -11.98
C SER A 469 -8.60 25.97 -11.80
N GLU A 470 -9.68 26.22 -12.54
CA GLU A 470 -10.53 27.41 -12.44
C GLU A 470 -11.63 27.24 -11.39
N ALA A 471 -11.87 26.02 -10.88
CA ALA A 471 -12.84 25.78 -9.82
C ALA A 471 -12.46 26.53 -8.54
N LYS A 472 -13.44 27.16 -7.91
CA LYS A 472 -13.24 28.17 -6.85
C LYS A 472 -12.38 27.67 -5.67
N GLU A 473 -12.60 26.44 -5.21
CA GLU A 473 -11.91 25.87 -4.03
C GLU A 473 -11.11 24.60 -4.38
N TYR A 474 -10.60 24.47 -5.61
CA TYR A 474 -9.94 23.23 -6.03
C TYR A 474 -8.73 22.84 -5.15
N VAL A 475 -7.96 23.80 -4.64
CA VAL A 475 -6.80 23.51 -3.77
C VAL A 475 -7.24 22.85 -2.46
N LYS A 476 -8.32 23.34 -1.86
CA LYS A 476 -8.91 22.75 -0.66
C LYS A 476 -9.50 21.37 -0.97
N LEU A 477 -10.16 21.23 -2.12
CA LEU A 477 -10.68 19.95 -2.59
C LEU A 477 -9.57 18.90 -2.70
N LEU A 478 -8.39 19.23 -3.26
CA LEU A 478 -7.27 18.28 -3.37
C LEU A 478 -6.81 17.76 -2.00
N SER A 479 -6.81 18.63 -0.98
CA SER A 479 -6.50 18.23 0.40
C SER A 479 -7.57 17.31 0.98
N GLU A 480 -8.86 17.65 0.79
CA GLU A 480 -9.98 16.88 1.31
C GLU A 480 -10.09 15.50 0.62
N LEU A 481 -9.82 15.40 -0.69
CA LEU A 481 -9.82 14.12 -1.43
C LEU A 481 -8.77 13.13 -0.91
N SER A 482 -7.68 13.63 -0.37
CA SER A 482 -6.58 12.79 0.13
C SER A 482 -6.70 12.43 1.62
N GLN A 483 -7.78 12.84 2.27
CA GLN A 483 -8.03 12.61 3.69
C GLN A 483 -8.71 11.26 3.96
N PRO A 484 -9.74 10.82 3.20
CA PRO A 484 -10.46 9.59 3.50
C PRO A 484 -9.55 8.36 3.49
N THR A 485 -9.80 7.48 4.45
CA THR A 485 -9.12 6.18 4.56
C THR A 485 -10.12 5.04 4.40
N TYR A 486 -9.60 3.86 4.10
CA TYR A 486 -10.40 2.64 4.06
C TYR A 486 -9.79 1.54 4.93
N SER A 487 -10.64 0.66 5.39
CA SER A 487 -10.26 -0.54 6.13
C SER A 487 -11.15 -1.72 5.74
N ILE A 488 -10.77 -2.91 6.17
CA ILE A 488 -11.57 -4.12 5.98
C ILE A 488 -12.21 -4.47 7.33
N ASN A 489 -13.54 -4.55 7.37
CA ASN A 489 -14.26 -4.92 8.57
C ASN A 489 -14.18 -6.43 8.87
N GLY A 490 -14.73 -6.85 10.00
CA GLY A 490 -14.74 -8.27 10.41
C GLY A 490 -15.47 -9.23 9.45
N ALA A 491 -16.30 -8.70 8.55
CA ALA A 491 -16.96 -9.47 7.48
C ALA A 491 -16.16 -9.50 6.16
N GLY A 492 -14.95 -8.94 6.12
CA GLY A 492 -14.10 -8.90 4.93
C GLY A 492 -14.50 -7.84 3.91
N LYS A 493 -15.35 -6.87 4.26
CA LYS A 493 -15.85 -5.82 3.36
C LYS A 493 -15.13 -4.50 3.59
N ILE A 494 -14.98 -3.73 2.52
CA ILE A 494 -14.43 -2.38 2.56
C ILE A 494 -15.37 -1.43 3.31
N VAL A 495 -14.81 -0.70 4.26
CA VAL A 495 -15.43 0.43 4.98
C VAL A 495 -14.59 1.66 4.73
N VAL A 496 -15.23 2.81 4.53
CA VAL A 496 -14.55 4.10 4.34
C VAL A 496 -14.79 5.00 5.55
N ASP A 497 -13.69 5.46 6.15
CA ASP A 497 -13.68 6.55 7.11
C ASP A 497 -13.29 7.85 6.39
N LYS A 498 -14.25 8.74 6.22
CA LYS A 498 -14.04 10.02 5.51
C LYS A 498 -13.31 11.06 6.38
N ALA A 499 -13.42 10.96 7.70
CA ALA A 499 -12.84 11.89 8.65
C ALA A 499 -12.05 11.17 9.75
N PRO A 500 -10.88 10.59 9.42
CA PRO A 500 -10.01 9.96 10.40
C PRO A 500 -9.68 10.89 11.57
N GLU A 501 -9.35 10.31 12.72
CA GLU A 501 -9.10 11.04 13.96
C GLU A 501 -8.17 12.26 13.75
N GLY A 502 -8.58 13.43 14.21
CA GLY A 502 -7.86 14.69 14.04
C GLY A 502 -8.18 15.47 12.76
N THR A 503 -9.06 14.97 11.89
CA THR A 503 -9.48 15.67 10.67
C THR A 503 -10.91 16.20 10.77
N LYS A 504 -11.28 17.14 9.87
CA LYS A 504 -12.65 17.64 9.71
C LYS A 504 -13.37 16.87 8.59
N SER A 505 -14.71 16.94 8.56
CA SER A 505 -15.50 16.40 7.46
C SER A 505 -15.03 16.97 6.11
N PRO A 506 -14.76 16.14 5.09
CA PRO A 506 -14.29 16.58 3.77
C PRO A 506 -15.47 16.91 2.86
N ASN A 507 -16.25 17.95 3.20
CA ASN A 507 -17.52 18.25 2.58
C ASN A 507 -17.42 18.51 1.05
N LEU A 508 -16.35 19.20 0.60
CA LEU A 508 -16.12 19.37 -0.85
C LEU A 508 -15.87 18.04 -1.55
N ALA A 509 -15.08 17.17 -0.92
CA ALA A 509 -14.79 15.85 -1.49
C ALA A 509 -16.02 14.92 -1.42
N ASP A 510 -16.87 15.02 -0.40
CA ASP A 510 -18.15 14.31 -0.32
C ASP A 510 -19.07 14.75 -1.48
N SER A 511 -19.22 16.05 -1.77
CA SER A 511 -20.02 16.53 -2.89
C SER A 511 -19.49 16.03 -4.25
N VAL A 512 -18.16 15.92 -4.42
CA VAL A 512 -17.56 15.31 -5.63
C VAL A 512 -17.85 13.81 -5.68
N MET A 513 -17.71 13.09 -4.56
CA MET A 513 -18.02 11.67 -4.49
C MET A 513 -19.48 11.40 -4.89
N GLU A 514 -20.42 12.18 -4.39
CA GLU A 514 -21.84 12.07 -4.75
C GLU A 514 -22.09 12.37 -6.24
N ALA A 515 -21.41 13.38 -6.79
CA ALA A 515 -21.52 13.69 -8.21
C ALA A 515 -21.12 12.51 -9.11
N PHE A 516 -20.17 11.67 -8.67
CA PHE A 516 -19.69 10.50 -9.41
C PHE A 516 -20.19 9.15 -8.85
N ALA A 517 -21.05 9.16 -7.83
CA ALA A 517 -21.57 7.94 -7.22
C ALA A 517 -22.32 7.08 -8.26
N PRO A 518 -22.13 5.75 -8.25
CA PRO A 518 -22.87 4.83 -9.09
C PRO A 518 -24.38 4.98 -8.93
N GLU A 519 -25.13 4.80 -10.01
CA GLU A 519 -26.59 4.82 -10.01
C GLU A 519 -27.13 3.49 -10.52
N GLU A 520 -28.33 3.12 -10.05
CA GLU A 520 -29.06 1.99 -10.62
C GLU A 520 -29.45 2.32 -12.05
N ILE A 521 -29.00 1.52 -12.99
CA ILE A 521 -29.38 1.57 -14.38
C ILE A 521 -30.53 0.56 -14.57
N ALA A 522 -31.61 0.98 -15.21
CA ALA A 522 -32.71 0.09 -15.51
C ALA A 522 -32.22 -1.16 -16.26
N PRO A 523 -32.67 -2.38 -15.92
CA PRO A 523 -32.24 -3.59 -16.59
C PRO A 523 -32.37 -3.50 -18.11
N GLY A 524 -31.27 -3.73 -18.84
CA GLY A 524 -31.23 -3.69 -20.29
C GLY A 524 -30.91 -2.32 -20.95
N MET A 525 -30.67 -1.30 -20.13
CA MET A 525 -30.31 0.03 -20.62
C MET A 525 -28.85 0.35 -20.25
N GLY A 526 -28.02 0.69 -21.22
CA GLY A 526 -26.66 1.18 -20.97
C GLY A 526 -26.67 2.54 -20.26
N PHE A 527 -25.59 2.89 -19.54
CA PHE A 527 -25.46 4.17 -18.84
C PHE A 527 -25.77 5.38 -19.75
N PHE A 528 -25.22 5.38 -20.94
CA PHE A 528 -25.48 6.42 -21.93
C PHE A 528 -26.91 6.40 -22.47
N ASP A 529 -27.50 5.22 -22.68
CA ASP A 529 -28.89 5.09 -23.16
C ASP A 529 -29.88 5.59 -22.11
N TYR A 530 -29.60 5.32 -20.83
CA TYR A 530 -30.38 5.82 -19.71
C TYR A 530 -30.36 7.35 -19.65
N TYR A 531 -29.21 7.95 -19.74
CA TYR A 531 -29.07 9.39 -19.71
C TYR A 531 -29.56 10.04 -21.01
N LYS A 532 -29.37 9.40 -22.18
CA LYS A 532 -29.93 9.81 -23.43
C LYS A 532 -31.46 9.80 -23.38
N SER A 533 -32.07 8.75 -22.81
CA SER A 533 -33.52 8.68 -22.63
C SER A 533 -34.08 9.83 -21.77
N LEU A 534 -33.30 10.30 -20.77
CA LEU A 534 -33.67 11.47 -19.97
C LEU A 534 -33.60 12.78 -20.76
N TYR A 535 -32.61 12.92 -21.67
CA TYR A 535 -32.49 14.06 -22.59
C TYR A 535 -33.58 14.03 -23.63
N ASP A 536 -33.81 12.88 -24.27
CA ASP A 536 -34.84 12.70 -25.30
C ASP A 536 -36.26 12.94 -24.73
N ALA A 537 -36.52 12.47 -23.50
CA ALA A 537 -37.76 12.75 -22.78
C ALA A 537 -37.97 14.25 -22.48
N LYS A 538 -36.89 14.99 -22.32
CA LYS A 538 -36.87 16.43 -22.08
C LYS A 538 -37.14 17.21 -23.37
N GLU A 539 -36.46 16.85 -24.47
CA GLU A 539 -36.71 17.46 -25.79
C GLU A 539 -38.12 17.20 -26.29
N ALA A 540 -38.65 15.98 -26.07
CA ALA A 540 -40.03 15.65 -26.42
C ALA A 540 -41.06 16.49 -25.65
N LYS A 541 -40.81 16.78 -24.36
CA LYS A 541 -41.66 17.66 -23.55
C LYS A 541 -41.59 19.14 -24.02
N GLN A 542 -40.40 19.61 -24.42
CA GLN A 542 -40.22 20.95 -24.97
C GLN A 542 -40.93 21.11 -26.35
N ALA A 543 -40.83 20.10 -27.20
CA ALA A 543 -41.50 20.09 -28.50
C ALA A 543 -43.04 19.98 -28.37
N GLY A 544 -43.55 19.34 -27.31
CA GLY A 544 -44.98 19.26 -27.01
C GLY A 544 -45.58 20.52 -26.36
N ALA A 545 -44.76 21.37 -25.78
CA ALA A 545 -45.19 22.65 -25.17
C ALA A 545 -45.24 23.82 -26.16
N THR A 546 -44.78 23.61 -27.41
CA THR A 546 -44.77 24.61 -28.49
C THR A 546 -45.88 24.37 -29.52
N ARG A 547 -46.89 23.53 -29.21
CA ARG A 547 -48.08 23.32 -30.02
C ARG A 547 -49.33 23.79 -29.31
#